data_761ae05e2d68ca86f71cdfa5bfdd6139
#
_entry.id   761ae05e2d68ca86f71cdfa5bfdd6139
#
_cell.length_a   1.000
_cell.length_b   1.000
_cell.length_c   1.000
_cell.angle_alpha   90.00
_cell.angle_beta   90.00
_cell.angle_gamma   90.00
#
_symmetry.space_group_name_H-M   'P 1'
#
loop_
_entity.id
_entity.type
_entity.pdbx_description
1 polymer ?
#
loop_
_entity_poly.entity_id
_entity_poly.type
_entity_poly.pdbx_seq_one_letter_code
_entity_poly.pdbx_strand_id
1 'polypeptide(L)'
;MSTKGILQALMLAILACLAATAEASSDGYIVPTREHNDSIAASLERLANAYINDVNSQYKAGAYLADSIGKYKIALRYAEHGLALAREQFGEYSQPFASGLVLVARVNTRLGNFDKALELFNKALDYYQKEADLENFDVSTAYMNMGFIYSALGDNDKALDYSNKALTIEEKLVDLADPDIASCELYIGKIYRAKGDYIMAQKHLQRALDIRNESFGPEHPLTAEIFSDIGQTYACQKDFDKALEYQMKALSIFEKTLKPDHDNIAASLVLIANIYAAQGQKEVALEYYNRAHDIFEKSLGTEQLSVAVVDFNIGNVMGEMGQYDKALDYYIKALDIYVKSLGHEHHQVGVTNFNIGFVLFNIGQQDKALEHYLKALDIYKKTLSADDIEVARTQGSIGYIYYQKHQYNKAEPYLLRAKDILEKTEGTTHAITAESYHQLSACYYQLKNYSAALDYANKALKAATASFGPNHKFTKQVKSNVEALKAHLKRK
;
A
#
# COMPACT_ATOMS: atom_id res chain seq x y z
N MET A 1 5.75 -35.56 -28.74
CA MET A 1 5.91 -34.41 -29.65
C MET A 1 7.38 -34.09 -29.73
N SER A 2 7.92 -33.78 -30.93
CA SER A 2 9.33 -33.40 -31.06
C SER A 2 9.54 -32.03 -30.32
N THR A 3 10.75 -31.84 -29.79
CA THR A 3 11.18 -30.58 -29.15
C THR A 3 10.84 -29.35 -30.00
N LYS A 4 10.90 -29.46 -31.31
CA LYS A 4 10.52 -28.41 -32.27
C LYS A 4 9.01 -28.13 -32.29
N GLY A 5 8.16 -29.11 -32.06
CA GLY A 5 6.70 -28.97 -31.99
C GLY A 5 6.25 -28.33 -30.65
N ILE A 6 6.99 -28.58 -29.56
CA ILE A 6 6.77 -27.95 -28.26
C ILE A 6 7.19 -26.49 -28.33
N LEU A 7 8.32 -26.18 -29.01
CA LEU A 7 8.79 -24.81 -29.22
C LEU A 7 7.79 -23.97 -30.02
N GLN A 8 7.26 -24.52 -31.13
CA GLN A 8 6.23 -23.83 -31.93
C GLN A 8 4.95 -23.66 -31.16
N ALA A 9 4.50 -24.63 -30.37
CA ALA A 9 3.34 -24.49 -29.50
C ALA A 9 3.55 -23.45 -28.38
N LEU A 10 4.77 -23.38 -27.82
CA LEU A 10 5.14 -22.38 -26.81
C LEU A 10 5.21 -20.98 -27.42
N MET A 11 5.85 -20.83 -28.60
CA MET A 11 5.86 -19.54 -29.33
C MET A 11 4.45 -19.07 -29.73
N LEU A 12 3.59 -19.98 -30.19
CA LEU A 12 2.19 -19.67 -30.49
C LEU A 12 1.39 -19.32 -29.24
N ALA A 13 1.64 -20.00 -28.12
CA ALA A 13 1.02 -19.67 -26.84
C ALA A 13 1.51 -18.33 -26.28
N ILE A 14 2.80 -18.01 -26.44
CA ILE A 14 3.40 -16.71 -26.07
C ILE A 14 2.83 -15.59 -26.96
N LEU A 15 2.76 -15.81 -28.28
CA LEU A 15 2.17 -14.85 -29.23
C LEU A 15 0.65 -14.68 -29.00
N ALA A 16 -0.07 -15.76 -28.69
CA ALA A 16 -1.49 -15.68 -28.34
C ALA A 16 -1.70 -14.97 -26.98
N CYS A 17 -0.80 -15.15 -26.00
CA CYS A 17 -0.80 -14.39 -24.76
C CYS A 17 -0.49 -12.92 -25.00
N LEU A 18 0.46 -12.57 -25.86
CA LEU A 18 0.78 -11.19 -26.24
C LEU A 18 -0.40 -10.51 -26.98
N ALA A 19 -1.11 -11.25 -27.83
CA ALA A 19 -2.32 -10.76 -28.51
C ALA A 19 -3.52 -10.57 -27.57
N ALA A 20 -3.65 -11.45 -26.55
CA ALA A 20 -4.71 -11.35 -25.55
C ALA A 20 -4.44 -10.28 -24.47
N THR A 21 -3.19 -9.83 -24.30
CA THR A 21 -2.80 -8.81 -23.29
C THR A 21 -2.91 -7.37 -23.77
N ALA A 22 -3.28 -7.15 -25.02
CA ALA A 22 -3.70 -5.81 -25.45
C ALA A 22 -4.97 -5.30 -24.73
N GLU A 23 -5.61 -6.15 -23.90
CA GLU A 23 -6.90 -5.86 -23.25
C GLU A 23 -6.93 -5.97 -21.70
N ALA A 24 -5.83 -6.35 -21.01
CA ALA A 24 -5.92 -6.46 -19.55
C ALA A 24 -4.58 -6.30 -18.83
N SER A 25 -4.41 -5.19 -18.13
CA SER A 25 -3.37 -5.03 -17.11
C SER A 25 -3.93 -4.35 -15.86
N SER A 26 -3.76 -4.97 -14.70
CA SER A 26 -4.40 -4.56 -13.47
C SER A 26 -3.48 -4.30 -12.26
N ASP A 27 -2.18 -4.18 -12.43
CA ASP A 27 -1.31 -3.94 -11.27
C ASP A 27 -0.15 -3.02 -11.65
N GLY A 28 -0.26 -1.73 -11.36
CA GLY A 28 0.74 -0.67 -11.16
C GLY A 28 2.15 -0.77 -11.77
N TYR A 29 2.36 -1.63 -12.74
CA TYR A 29 3.59 -1.79 -13.52
C TYR A 29 3.34 -1.45 -14.98
N ILE A 30 4.30 -0.78 -15.59
CA ILE A 30 4.34 -0.41 -17.00
C ILE A 30 3.89 -1.59 -17.85
N VAL A 31 2.71 -1.47 -18.47
CA VAL A 31 2.38 -2.35 -19.60
C VAL A 31 3.23 -1.87 -20.75
N PRO A 32 4.13 -2.72 -21.26
CA PRO A 32 4.94 -2.35 -22.40
C PRO A 32 4.05 -1.93 -23.56
N THR A 33 4.35 -0.82 -24.21
CA THR A 33 3.70 -0.42 -25.48
C THR A 33 3.81 -1.56 -26.50
N ARG A 34 2.98 -1.54 -27.55
CA ARG A 34 3.06 -2.54 -28.63
C ARG A 34 4.48 -2.66 -29.18
N GLU A 35 5.21 -1.54 -29.31
CA GLU A 35 6.62 -1.51 -29.73
C GLU A 35 7.56 -2.14 -28.70
N HIS A 36 7.29 -1.98 -27.40
CA HIS A 36 8.05 -2.62 -26.34
C HIS A 36 7.73 -4.13 -26.27
N ASN A 37 6.46 -4.51 -26.49
CA ASN A 37 6.03 -5.90 -26.61
C ASN A 37 6.65 -6.55 -27.86
N ASP A 38 6.74 -5.82 -28.98
CA ASP A 38 7.39 -6.25 -30.20
C ASP A 38 8.92 -6.35 -30.00
N SER A 39 9.52 -5.45 -29.22
CA SER A 39 10.94 -5.50 -28.83
C SER A 39 11.23 -6.67 -27.88
N ILE A 40 10.36 -6.91 -26.90
CA ILE A 40 10.43 -8.09 -26.00
C ILE A 40 10.24 -9.36 -26.82
N ALA A 41 9.25 -9.42 -27.71
CA ALA A 41 9.02 -10.55 -28.60
C ALA A 41 10.23 -10.82 -29.50
N ALA A 42 10.84 -9.79 -30.09
CA ALA A 42 12.05 -9.92 -30.91
C ALA A 42 13.29 -10.29 -30.08
N SER A 43 13.37 -9.87 -28.83
CA SER A 43 14.44 -10.26 -27.91
C SER A 43 14.28 -11.71 -27.43
N LEU A 44 13.05 -12.15 -27.19
CA LEU A 44 12.70 -13.53 -26.83
C LEU A 44 12.88 -14.47 -28.01
N GLU A 45 12.57 -14.01 -29.23
CA GLU A 45 12.86 -14.78 -30.47
C GLU A 45 14.37 -14.97 -30.67
N ARG A 46 15.17 -13.93 -30.39
CA ARG A 46 16.64 -14.05 -30.38
C ARG A 46 17.15 -14.98 -29.27
N LEU A 47 16.59 -14.88 -28.07
CA LEU A 47 16.91 -15.78 -26.95
C LEU A 47 16.46 -17.21 -27.24
N ALA A 48 15.27 -17.42 -27.76
CA ALA A 48 14.76 -18.74 -28.16
C ALA A 48 15.65 -19.34 -29.26
N ASN A 49 16.08 -18.56 -30.23
CA ASN A 49 16.98 -19.01 -31.30
C ASN A 49 18.41 -19.27 -30.78
N ALA A 50 18.90 -18.54 -29.78
CA ALA A 50 20.20 -18.74 -29.15
C ALA A 50 20.23 -19.97 -28.22
N TYR A 51 19.09 -20.36 -27.63
CA TYR A 51 18.98 -21.43 -26.64
C TYR A 51 18.18 -22.65 -27.11
N ILE A 52 18.10 -22.90 -28.41
CA ILE A 52 17.30 -24.00 -29.02
C ILE A 52 17.61 -25.39 -28.44
N ASN A 53 18.75 -25.58 -27.79
CA ASN A 53 19.16 -26.87 -27.21
C ASN A 53 19.03 -26.94 -25.67
N ASP A 54 18.59 -25.89 -24.98
CA ASP A 54 18.46 -25.88 -23.53
C ASP A 54 17.02 -25.65 -23.08
N VAL A 55 16.32 -26.73 -22.73
CA VAL A 55 14.93 -26.71 -22.26
C VAL A 55 14.75 -25.87 -21.00
N ASN A 56 15.76 -25.86 -20.11
CA ASN A 56 15.69 -25.05 -18.86
C ASN A 56 15.66 -23.57 -19.16
N SER A 57 16.46 -23.09 -20.13
CA SER A 57 16.44 -21.69 -20.57
C SER A 57 15.11 -21.27 -21.17
N GLN A 58 14.38 -22.16 -21.84
CA GLN A 58 13.07 -21.93 -22.40
C GLN A 58 12.01 -21.70 -21.31
N TYR A 59 12.04 -22.50 -20.23
CA TYR A 59 11.14 -22.30 -19.10
C TYR A 59 11.45 -21.02 -18.33
N LYS A 60 12.72 -20.66 -18.17
CA LYS A 60 13.12 -19.37 -17.60
C LYS A 60 12.58 -18.21 -18.43
N ALA A 61 12.77 -18.23 -19.76
CA ALA A 61 12.24 -17.18 -20.64
C ALA A 61 10.72 -17.06 -20.57
N GLY A 62 9.98 -18.19 -20.53
CA GLY A 62 8.53 -18.19 -20.36
C GLY A 62 8.07 -17.61 -19.00
N ALA A 63 8.81 -17.90 -17.93
CA ALA A 63 8.53 -17.36 -16.62
C ALA A 63 8.78 -15.84 -16.55
N TYR A 64 9.89 -15.36 -17.09
CA TYR A 64 10.19 -13.93 -17.17
C TYR A 64 9.14 -13.16 -17.97
N LEU A 65 8.69 -13.71 -19.12
CA LEU A 65 7.64 -13.09 -19.92
C LEU A 65 6.33 -13.03 -19.16
N ALA A 66 5.88 -14.12 -18.57
CA ALA A 66 4.62 -14.16 -17.82
C ALA A 66 4.66 -13.24 -16.58
N ASP A 67 5.83 -13.07 -15.93
CA ASP A 67 6.04 -12.13 -14.84
C ASP A 67 5.94 -10.67 -15.34
N SER A 68 6.59 -10.36 -16.45
CA SER A 68 6.60 -9.00 -17.02
C SER A 68 5.22 -8.49 -17.47
N ILE A 69 4.28 -9.38 -17.77
CA ILE A 69 2.90 -9.06 -18.17
C ILE A 69 1.89 -9.25 -17.02
N GLY A 70 2.34 -9.37 -15.78
CA GLY A 70 1.48 -9.48 -14.60
C GLY A 70 0.73 -10.80 -14.45
N LYS A 71 1.02 -11.83 -15.26
CA LYS A 71 0.39 -13.16 -15.16
C LYS A 71 1.13 -14.09 -14.20
N TYR A 72 1.27 -13.66 -12.97
CA TYR A 72 2.13 -14.29 -11.95
C TYR A 72 1.85 -15.77 -11.69
N LYS A 73 0.59 -16.23 -11.73
CA LYS A 73 0.27 -17.66 -11.58
C LYS A 73 0.81 -18.49 -12.75
N ILE A 74 0.83 -17.94 -13.95
CA ILE A 74 1.40 -18.57 -15.15
C ILE A 74 2.92 -18.55 -15.04
N ALA A 75 3.50 -17.41 -14.67
CA ALA A 75 4.93 -17.23 -14.43
C ALA A 75 5.44 -18.25 -13.40
N LEU A 76 4.71 -18.45 -12.30
CA LEU A 76 5.08 -19.41 -11.27
C LEU A 76 5.17 -20.84 -11.82
N ARG A 77 4.19 -21.27 -12.61
CA ARG A 77 4.19 -22.62 -13.22
C ARG A 77 5.39 -22.83 -14.14
N TYR A 78 5.76 -21.83 -14.95
CA TYR A 78 6.95 -21.91 -15.80
C TYR A 78 8.24 -21.93 -14.98
N ALA A 79 8.34 -21.07 -13.96
CA ALA A 79 9.51 -21.01 -13.09
C ALA A 79 9.71 -22.31 -12.31
N GLU A 80 8.66 -22.88 -11.72
CA GLU A 80 8.71 -24.15 -11.00
C GLU A 80 9.09 -25.32 -11.93
N HIS A 81 8.60 -25.32 -13.16
CA HIS A 81 8.97 -26.35 -14.15
C HIS A 81 10.43 -26.23 -14.55
N GLY A 82 10.92 -25.00 -14.80
CA GLY A 82 12.33 -24.75 -15.08
C GLY A 82 13.24 -25.13 -13.93
N LEU A 83 12.81 -24.86 -12.69
CA LEU A 83 13.55 -25.27 -11.49
C LEU A 83 13.64 -26.82 -11.36
N ALA A 84 12.54 -27.53 -11.64
CA ALA A 84 12.53 -28.99 -11.62
C ALA A 84 13.49 -29.61 -12.67
N LEU A 85 13.50 -29.03 -13.88
CA LEU A 85 14.44 -29.44 -14.93
C LEU A 85 15.89 -29.12 -14.56
N ALA A 86 16.17 -27.97 -13.98
CA ALA A 86 17.51 -27.63 -13.52
C ALA A 86 17.99 -28.60 -12.44
N ARG A 87 17.10 -29.01 -11.53
CA ARG A 87 17.38 -30.02 -10.51
C ARG A 87 17.71 -31.39 -11.13
N GLU A 88 16.92 -31.82 -12.11
CA GLU A 88 17.10 -33.13 -12.76
C GLU A 88 18.39 -33.17 -13.59
N GLN A 89 18.69 -32.09 -14.34
CA GLN A 89 19.84 -32.07 -15.27
C GLN A 89 21.16 -31.71 -14.59
N PHE A 90 21.17 -30.84 -13.61
CA PHE A 90 22.38 -30.25 -13.02
C PHE A 90 22.54 -30.55 -11.53
N GLY A 91 21.49 -31.07 -10.86
CA GLY A 91 21.47 -31.31 -9.43
C GLY A 91 21.09 -30.07 -8.59
N GLU A 92 20.80 -30.32 -7.31
CA GLU A 92 20.39 -29.24 -6.37
C GLU A 92 21.52 -28.28 -5.99
N TYR A 93 22.76 -28.68 -6.21
CA TYR A 93 23.93 -27.83 -5.94
C TYR A 93 24.57 -27.43 -7.27
N SER A 94 23.92 -26.49 -7.95
CA SER A 94 24.36 -25.99 -9.26
C SER A 94 23.87 -24.56 -9.50
N GLN A 95 24.63 -23.79 -10.27
CA GLN A 95 24.26 -22.42 -10.63
C GLN A 95 22.91 -22.35 -11.37
N PRO A 96 22.56 -23.25 -12.35
CA PRO A 96 21.22 -23.21 -12.94
C PRO A 96 20.08 -23.46 -11.96
N PHE A 97 20.30 -24.31 -10.94
CA PHE A 97 19.30 -24.53 -9.89
C PHE A 97 19.15 -23.32 -8.98
N ALA A 98 20.26 -22.68 -8.56
CA ALA A 98 20.25 -21.47 -7.75
C ALA A 98 19.54 -20.30 -8.47
N SER A 99 19.84 -20.06 -9.76
CA SER A 99 19.12 -19.09 -10.60
C SER A 99 17.62 -19.41 -10.71
N GLY A 100 17.28 -20.70 -10.82
CA GLY A 100 15.89 -21.14 -10.82
C GLY A 100 15.16 -20.82 -9.50
N LEU A 101 15.85 -20.99 -8.36
CA LEU A 101 15.33 -20.61 -7.04
C LEU A 101 15.04 -19.09 -6.97
N VAL A 102 15.97 -18.25 -7.44
CA VAL A 102 15.78 -16.79 -7.51
C VAL A 102 14.53 -16.43 -8.33
N LEU A 103 14.35 -17.06 -9.49
CA LEU A 103 13.20 -16.80 -10.34
C LEU A 103 11.88 -17.21 -9.68
N VAL A 104 11.80 -18.42 -9.09
CA VAL A 104 10.60 -18.87 -8.37
C VAL A 104 10.31 -17.96 -7.16
N ALA A 105 11.35 -17.54 -6.42
CA ALA A 105 11.22 -16.63 -5.30
C ALA A 105 10.70 -15.26 -5.74
N ARG A 106 11.22 -14.69 -6.83
CA ARG A 106 10.75 -13.43 -7.39
C ARG A 106 9.27 -13.46 -7.74
N VAL A 107 8.81 -14.52 -8.40
CA VAL A 107 7.38 -14.66 -8.74
C VAL A 107 6.52 -14.84 -7.49
N ASN A 108 6.99 -15.58 -6.47
CA ASN A 108 6.31 -15.68 -5.19
C ASN A 108 6.22 -14.32 -4.47
N THR A 109 7.23 -13.46 -4.59
CA THR A 109 7.19 -12.07 -4.09
C THR A 109 6.04 -11.29 -4.72
N ARG A 110 5.86 -11.41 -6.05
CA ARG A 110 4.74 -10.76 -6.78
C ARG A 110 3.37 -11.30 -6.37
N LEU A 111 3.30 -12.57 -5.98
CA LEU A 111 2.07 -13.21 -5.47
C LEU A 111 1.80 -12.93 -3.99
N GLY A 112 2.69 -12.21 -3.29
CA GLY A 112 2.57 -11.95 -1.86
C GLY A 112 2.94 -13.13 -0.96
N ASN A 113 3.49 -14.22 -1.50
CA ASN A 113 3.93 -15.40 -0.75
C ASN A 113 5.31 -15.15 -0.12
N PHE A 114 5.41 -14.16 0.77
CA PHE A 114 6.67 -13.62 1.27
C PHE A 114 7.54 -14.62 2.00
N ASP A 115 6.96 -15.45 2.87
CA ASP A 115 7.73 -16.47 3.62
C ASP A 115 8.40 -17.47 2.68
N LYS A 116 7.65 -17.97 1.68
CA LYS A 116 8.18 -18.89 0.67
C LYS A 116 9.25 -18.22 -0.18
N ALA A 117 9.04 -16.96 -0.55
CA ALA A 117 10.03 -16.21 -1.33
C ALA A 117 11.34 -16.03 -0.56
N LEU A 118 11.28 -15.61 0.72
CA LEU A 118 12.46 -15.47 1.57
C LEU A 118 13.20 -16.79 1.77
N GLU A 119 12.49 -17.90 1.97
CA GLU A 119 13.13 -19.23 2.06
C GLU A 119 13.93 -19.57 0.80
N LEU A 120 13.33 -19.34 -0.38
CA LEU A 120 13.96 -19.67 -1.67
C LEU A 120 15.15 -18.74 -1.97
N PHE A 121 15.03 -17.41 -1.68
CA PHE A 121 16.16 -16.49 -1.81
C PHE A 121 17.33 -16.91 -0.91
N ASN A 122 17.06 -17.25 0.35
CA ASN A 122 18.11 -17.69 1.27
C ASN A 122 18.80 -18.96 0.77
N LYS A 123 18.07 -19.93 0.20
CA LYS A 123 18.66 -21.15 -0.41
C LYS A 123 19.56 -20.82 -1.60
N ALA A 124 19.13 -19.89 -2.45
CA ALA A 124 19.95 -19.44 -3.57
C ALA A 124 21.22 -18.72 -3.10
N LEU A 125 21.09 -17.81 -2.14
CA LEU A 125 22.21 -17.07 -1.56
C LEU A 125 23.22 -17.99 -0.85
N ASP A 126 22.78 -19.06 -0.17
CA ASP A 126 23.67 -20.09 0.43
C ASP A 126 24.54 -20.76 -0.64
N TYR A 127 24.00 -21.05 -1.82
CA TYR A 127 24.77 -21.56 -2.95
C TYR A 127 25.83 -20.54 -3.38
N TYR A 128 25.44 -19.30 -3.71
CA TYR A 128 26.37 -18.27 -4.18
C TYR A 128 27.44 -17.92 -3.15
N GLN A 129 27.11 -17.95 -1.86
CA GLN A 129 28.07 -17.73 -0.79
C GLN A 129 29.13 -18.84 -0.72
N LYS A 130 28.75 -20.09 -0.90
CA LYS A 130 29.67 -21.23 -0.87
C LYS A 130 30.58 -21.26 -2.10
N GLU A 131 30.07 -20.83 -3.24
CA GLU A 131 30.87 -20.71 -4.47
C GLU A 131 31.71 -19.44 -4.53
N ALA A 132 31.63 -18.57 -3.51
CA ALA A 132 32.27 -17.25 -3.44
C ALA A 132 31.90 -16.33 -4.64
N ASP A 133 30.70 -16.53 -5.22
CA ASP A 133 30.16 -15.79 -6.36
C ASP A 133 29.01 -14.90 -5.90
N LEU A 134 29.33 -13.87 -5.10
CA LEU A 134 28.34 -12.93 -4.59
C LEU A 134 28.16 -11.68 -5.46
N GLU A 135 28.96 -11.49 -6.49
CA GLU A 135 28.92 -10.33 -7.39
C GLU A 135 28.29 -10.73 -8.72
N ASN A 136 27.02 -11.07 -8.71
CA ASN A 136 26.24 -11.42 -9.92
C ASN A 136 24.78 -10.93 -9.83
N PHE A 137 24.09 -10.89 -10.98
CA PHE A 137 22.72 -10.40 -11.10
C PHE A 137 21.68 -11.23 -10.32
N ASP A 138 21.88 -12.52 -10.13
CA ASP A 138 20.95 -13.34 -9.34
C ASP A 138 20.97 -12.92 -7.86
N VAL A 139 22.17 -12.64 -7.34
CA VAL A 139 22.37 -12.18 -5.95
C VAL A 139 21.79 -10.79 -5.77
N SER A 140 22.04 -9.86 -6.71
CA SER A 140 21.43 -8.52 -6.70
C SER A 140 19.90 -8.61 -6.73
N THR A 141 19.35 -9.39 -7.66
CA THR A 141 17.90 -9.65 -7.75
C THR A 141 17.33 -10.21 -6.46
N ALA A 142 18.01 -11.17 -5.83
CA ALA A 142 17.57 -11.72 -4.55
C ALA A 142 17.52 -10.64 -3.47
N TYR A 143 18.59 -9.87 -3.30
CA TYR A 143 18.63 -8.80 -2.30
C TYR A 143 17.59 -7.70 -2.57
N MET A 144 17.40 -7.27 -3.82
CA MET A 144 16.38 -6.26 -4.15
C MET A 144 14.96 -6.74 -3.79
N ASN A 145 14.62 -8.00 -4.12
CA ASN A 145 13.31 -8.54 -3.78
C ASN A 145 13.15 -8.79 -2.26
N MET A 146 14.22 -9.19 -1.55
CA MET A 146 14.19 -9.27 -0.08
C MET A 146 13.96 -7.89 0.53
N GLY A 147 14.61 -6.84 0.01
CA GLY A 147 14.35 -5.45 0.38
C GLY A 147 12.87 -5.09 0.21
N PHE A 148 12.28 -5.44 -0.95
CA PHE A 148 10.85 -5.24 -1.21
C PHE A 148 9.97 -5.96 -0.17
N ILE A 149 10.24 -7.23 0.11
CA ILE A 149 9.46 -8.00 1.09
C ILE A 149 9.52 -7.34 2.46
N TYR A 150 10.72 -6.98 2.95
CA TYR A 150 10.86 -6.35 4.26
C TYR A 150 10.19 -4.97 4.33
N SER A 151 10.23 -4.18 3.25
CA SER A 151 9.48 -2.93 3.17
C SER A 151 7.96 -3.16 3.24
N ALA A 152 7.45 -4.16 2.52
CA ALA A 152 6.04 -4.54 2.57
C ALA A 152 5.61 -5.05 3.96
N LEU A 153 6.53 -5.68 4.70
CA LEU A 153 6.31 -6.11 6.09
C LEU A 153 6.53 -4.97 7.12
N GLY A 154 6.90 -3.77 6.68
CA GLY A 154 7.14 -2.61 7.54
C GLY A 154 8.52 -2.56 8.21
N ASP A 155 9.41 -3.55 7.96
CA ASP A 155 10.79 -3.56 8.46
C ASP A 155 11.70 -2.76 7.52
N ASN A 156 11.56 -1.44 7.58
CA ASN A 156 12.28 -0.53 6.69
C ASN A 156 13.82 -0.57 6.90
N ASP A 157 14.31 -0.98 8.08
CA ASP A 157 15.75 -1.08 8.33
C ASP A 157 16.35 -2.25 7.56
N LYS A 158 15.74 -3.44 7.60
CA LYS A 158 16.15 -4.56 6.76
C LYS A 158 15.94 -4.29 5.28
N ALA A 159 14.84 -3.60 4.92
CA ALA A 159 14.60 -3.21 3.55
C ALA A 159 15.75 -2.38 2.98
N LEU A 160 16.25 -1.39 3.74
CA LEU A 160 17.42 -0.58 3.35
C LEU A 160 18.71 -1.41 3.29
N ASP A 161 18.95 -2.29 4.26
CA ASP A 161 20.16 -3.14 4.27
C ASP A 161 20.25 -3.98 3.00
N TYR A 162 19.17 -4.69 2.67
CA TYR A 162 19.13 -5.51 1.46
C TYR A 162 19.17 -4.70 0.17
N SER A 163 18.45 -3.59 0.08
CA SER A 163 18.47 -2.73 -1.11
C SER A 163 19.84 -2.10 -1.36
N ASN A 164 20.56 -1.71 -0.31
CA ASN A 164 21.94 -1.21 -0.43
C ASN A 164 22.93 -2.29 -0.85
N LYS A 165 22.75 -3.55 -0.38
CA LYS A 165 23.55 -4.69 -0.85
C LYS A 165 23.32 -4.91 -2.35
N ALA A 166 22.07 -4.87 -2.82
CA ALA A 166 21.76 -4.97 -4.24
C ALA A 166 22.42 -3.85 -5.04
N LEU A 167 22.26 -2.60 -4.63
CA LEU A 167 22.86 -1.44 -5.29
C LEU A 167 24.39 -1.57 -5.38
N THR A 168 25.05 -1.99 -4.30
CA THR A 168 26.52 -2.18 -4.28
C THR A 168 26.98 -3.25 -5.29
N ILE A 169 26.17 -4.26 -5.53
CA ILE A 169 26.46 -5.29 -6.54
C ILE A 169 26.23 -4.73 -7.95
N GLU A 170 25.09 -4.07 -8.18
CA GLU A 170 24.78 -3.47 -9.48
C GLU A 170 25.86 -2.45 -9.90
N GLU A 171 26.32 -1.57 -9.01
CA GLU A 171 27.39 -0.61 -9.26
C GLU A 171 28.74 -1.24 -9.68
N LYS A 172 28.94 -2.54 -9.41
CA LYS A 172 30.11 -3.30 -9.85
C LYS A 172 29.90 -4.01 -11.18
N LEU A 173 28.65 -4.37 -11.47
CA LEU A 173 28.30 -5.20 -12.64
C LEU A 173 28.01 -4.38 -13.89
N VAL A 174 27.48 -3.16 -13.72
CA VAL A 174 27.05 -2.31 -14.83
C VAL A 174 27.64 -0.90 -14.72
N ASP A 175 27.51 -0.09 -15.78
CA ASP A 175 27.88 1.30 -15.77
C ASP A 175 27.00 2.09 -14.78
N LEU A 176 27.58 3.12 -14.13
CA LEU A 176 26.85 3.94 -13.14
C LEU A 176 25.67 4.72 -13.75
N ALA A 177 25.62 4.85 -15.08
CA ALA A 177 24.49 5.41 -15.82
C ALA A 177 23.45 4.35 -16.24
N ASP A 178 23.61 3.09 -15.79
CA ASP A 178 22.67 2.01 -16.15
C ASP A 178 21.30 2.21 -15.50
N PRO A 179 20.22 2.02 -16.27
CA PRO A 179 18.85 2.11 -15.74
C PRO A 179 18.52 1.22 -14.54
N ASP A 180 19.22 0.11 -14.35
CA ASP A 180 18.99 -0.79 -13.21
C ASP A 180 19.47 -0.15 -11.89
N ILE A 181 20.57 0.63 -11.93
CA ILE A 181 21.00 1.46 -10.80
C ILE A 181 19.91 2.49 -10.43
N ALA A 182 19.32 3.14 -11.45
CA ALA A 182 18.20 4.07 -11.18
C ALA A 182 17.01 3.38 -10.52
N SER A 183 16.74 2.12 -10.86
CA SER A 183 15.67 1.33 -10.22
C SER A 183 15.98 1.04 -8.74
N CYS A 184 17.23 0.72 -8.42
CA CYS A 184 17.70 0.54 -7.04
C CYS A 184 17.57 1.84 -6.23
N GLU A 185 18.05 2.95 -6.80
CA GLU A 185 17.99 4.28 -6.18
C GLU A 185 16.56 4.75 -5.94
N LEU A 186 15.68 4.58 -6.94
CA LEU A 186 14.25 4.87 -6.81
C LEU A 186 13.62 4.08 -5.64
N TYR A 187 13.96 2.81 -5.54
CA TYR A 187 13.40 1.96 -4.49
C TYR A 187 13.92 2.35 -3.10
N ILE A 188 15.21 2.62 -2.95
CA ILE A 188 15.82 3.13 -1.71
C ILE A 188 15.16 4.46 -1.31
N GLY A 189 14.92 5.36 -2.27
CA GLY A 189 14.21 6.60 -2.05
C GLY A 189 12.80 6.40 -1.49
N LYS A 190 12.05 5.41 -2.02
CA LYS A 190 10.73 5.05 -1.49
C LYS A 190 10.79 4.53 -0.04
N ILE A 191 11.80 3.74 0.32
CA ILE A 191 11.97 3.25 1.69
C ILE A 191 12.30 4.40 2.64
N TYR A 192 13.19 5.33 2.27
CA TYR A 192 13.48 6.52 3.08
C TYR A 192 12.24 7.40 3.26
N ARG A 193 11.41 7.57 2.21
CA ARG A 193 10.12 8.26 2.33
C ARG A 193 9.20 7.57 3.35
N ALA A 194 9.10 6.25 3.31
CA ALA A 194 8.31 5.47 4.27
C ALA A 194 8.84 5.59 5.71
N LYS A 195 10.15 5.77 5.90
CA LYS A 195 10.77 6.06 7.20
C LYS A 195 10.56 7.50 7.67
N GLY A 196 10.05 8.40 6.82
CA GLY A 196 9.95 9.83 7.09
C GLY A 196 11.25 10.60 6.92
N ASP A 197 12.32 9.97 6.44
CA ASP A 197 13.58 10.66 6.08
C ASP A 197 13.49 11.20 4.65
N TYR A 198 12.79 12.31 4.53
CA TYR A 198 12.52 12.93 3.24
C TYR A 198 13.78 13.51 2.58
N ILE A 199 14.80 13.86 3.36
CA ILE A 199 16.08 14.39 2.83
C ILE A 199 16.80 13.27 2.07
N MET A 200 16.94 12.11 2.70
CA MET A 200 17.56 10.95 2.06
C MET A 200 16.69 10.44 0.89
N ALA A 201 15.36 10.44 1.03
CA ALA A 201 14.46 10.09 -0.06
C ALA A 201 14.70 10.97 -1.30
N GLN A 202 14.75 12.29 -1.14
CA GLN A 202 15.01 13.23 -2.25
C GLN A 202 16.38 13.02 -2.88
N LYS A 203 17.42 12.74 -2.06
CA LYS A 203 18.77 12.47 -2.58
C LYS A 203 18.79 11.26 -3.52
N HIS A 204 18.21 10.15 -3.10
CA HIS A 204 18.17 8.93 -3.89
C HIS A 204 17.26 9.06 -5.12
N LEU A 205 16.10 9.71 -4.98
CA LEU A 205 15.21 10.00 -6.11
C LEU A 205 15.85 10.93 -7.14
N GLN A 206 16.66 11.92 -6.69
CA GLN A 206 17.37 12.80 -7.62
C GLN A 206 18.43 12.02 -8.41
N ARG A 207 19.20 11.13 -7.75
CA ARG A 207 20.18 10.28 -8.44
C ARG A 207 19.49 9.37 -9.48
N ALA A 208 18.36 8.76 -9.10
CA ALA A 208 17.57 7.98 -10.03
C ALA A 208 17.09 8.82 -11.23
N LEU A 209 16.65 10.06 -10.98
CA LEU A 209 16.21 10.99 -12.02
C LEU A 209 17.34 11.35 -12.98
N ASP A 210 18.53 11.65 -12.46
CA ASP A 210 19.69 12.01 -13.28
C ASP A 210 20.08 10.85 -14.22
N ILE A 211 20.13 9.62 -13.70
CA ILE A 211 20.41 8.42 -14.50
C ILE A 211 19.31 8.17 -15.56
N ARG A 212 18.03 8.29 -15.20
CA ARG A 212 16.94 8.09 -16.17
C ARG A 212 16.90 9.17 -17.24
N ASN A 213 17.22 10.42 -16.88
CA ASN A 213 17.33 11.51 -17.84
C ASN A 213 18.48 11.27 -18.86
N GLU A 214 19.61 10.76 -18.39
CA GLU A 214 20.75 10.44 -19.24
C GLU A 214 20.42 9.26 -20.17
N SER A 215 19.79 8.20 -19.66
CA SER A 215 19.51 6.97 -20.40
C SER A 215 18.34 7.09 -21.37
N PHE A 216 17.26 7.78 -21.00
CA PHE A 216 15.99 7.79 -21.76
C PHE A 216 15.50 9.20 -22.12
N GLY A 217 16.05 10.24 -21.50
CA GLY A 217 15.59 11.61 -21.65
C GLY A 217 14.45 12.00 -20.70
N PRO A 218 14.20 13.33 -20.60
CA PRO A 218 13.26 13.88 -19.61
C PRO A 218 11.78 13.64 -19.92
N GLU A 219 11.42 13.28 -21.16
CA GLU A 219 10.02 13.02 -21.55
C GLU A 219 9.72 11.52 -21.68
N HIS A 220 10.53 10.66 -21.07
CA HIS A 220 10.28 9.23 -21.08
C HIS A 220 9.36 8.81 -19.92
N PRO A 221 8.43 7.83 -20.10
CA PRO A 221 7.55 7.37 -19.02
C PRO A 221 8.27 6.93 -17.75
N LEU A 222 9.41 6.23 -17.87
CA LEU A 222 10.23 5.81 -16.72
C LEU A 222 10.83 6.99 -15.95
N THR A 223 11.09 8.11 -16.62
CA THR A 223 11.50 9.36 -15.97
C THR A 223 10.32 10.03 -15.27
N ALA A 224 9.13 9.93 -15.86
CA ALA A 224 7.90 10.45 -15.27
C ALA A 224 7.52 9.74 -13.97
N GLU A 225 7.80 8.43 -13.84
CA GLU A 225 7.61 7.70 -12.60
C GLU A 225 8.42 8.31 -11.44
N ILE A 226 9.66 8.70 -11.70
CA ILE A 226 10.51 9.33 -10.69
C ILE A 226 9.96 10.72 -10.31
N PHE A 227 9.48 11.51 -11.27
CA PHE A 227 8.78 12.75 -10.94
C PHE A 227 7.58 12.52 -10.03
N SER A 228 6.79 11.47 -10.28
CA SER A 228 5.67 11.11 -9.41
C SER A 228 6.12 10.76 -7.99
N ASP A 229 7.21 10.01 -7.82
CA ASP A 229 7.74 9.66 -6.49
C ASP A 229 8.34 10.88 -5.76
N ILE A 230 8.98 11.80 -6.47
CA ILE A 230 9.43 13.09 -5.91
C ILE A 230 8.20 13.89 -5.44
N GLY A 231 7.15 13.99 -6.27
CA GLY A 231 5.91 14.66 -5.91
C GLY A 231 5.26 14.06 -4.66
N GLN A 232 5.21 12.74 -4.55
CA GLN A 232 4.72 12.07 -3.35
C GLN A 232 5.57 12.39 -2.10
N THR A 233 6.90 12.49 -2.27
CA THR A 233 7.80 12.86 -1.17
C THR A 233 7.50 14.28 -0.66
N TYR A 234 7.26 15.23 -1.57
CA TYR A 234 6.83 16.58 -1.18
C TYR A 234 5.43 16.60 -0.54
N ALA A 235 4.49 15.77 -1.02
CA ALA A 235 3.18 15.64 -0.40
C ALA A 235 3.27 15.15 1.06
N CYS A 236 4.15 14.17 1.34
CA CYS A 236 4.43 13.72 2.71
C CYS A 236 5.02 14.85 3.60
N GLN A 237 5.80 15.75 3.02
CA GLN A 237 6.31 16.96 3.70
C GLN A 237 5.26 18.06 3.83
N LYS A 238 4.05 17.88 3.27
CA LYS A 238 2.99 18.88 3.14
C LYS A 238 3.37 20.12 2.31
N ASP A 239 4.41 20.00 1.47
CA ASP A 239 4.74 20.98 0.42
C ASP A 239 3.88 20.68 -0.82
N PHE A 240 2.60 21.02 -0.71
CA PHE A 240 1.60 20.67 -1.72
C PHE A 240 1.83 21.35 -3.07
N ASP A 241 2.44 22.54 -3.08
CA ASP A 241 2.73 23.27 -4.32
C ASP A 241 3.76 22.51 -5.16
N LYS A 242 4.88 22.10 -4.55
CA LYS A 242 5.87 21.28 -5.24
C LYS A 242 5.35 19.89 -5.55
N ALA A 243 4.55 19.29 -4.66
CA ALA A 243 3.92 18.01 -4.92
C ALA A 243 3.07 18.05 -6.20
N LEU A 244 2.24 19.09 -6.37
CA LEU A 244 1.45 19.30 -7.59
C LEU A 244 2.33 19.55 -8.82
N GLU A 245 3.37 20.39 -8.70
CA GLU A 245 4.29 20.67 -9.81
C GLU A 245 4.85 19.36 -10.39
N TYR A 246 5.42 18.50 -9.53
CA TYR A 246 6.01 17.25 -9.96
C TYR A 246 4.98 16.23 -10.46
N GLN A 247 3.80 16.14 -9.82
CA GLN A 247 2.74 15.25 -10.28
C GLN A 247 2.15 15.67 -11.63
N MET A 248 1.94 16.97 -11.85
CA MET A 248 1.47 17.51 -13.13
C MET A 248 2.51 17.27 -14.24
N LYS A 249 3.80 17.40 -13.92
CA LYS A 249 4.89 17.08 -14.86
C LYS A 249 4.85 15.60 -15.24
N ALA A 250 4.72 14.70 -14.28
CA ALA A 250 4.58 13.26 -14.54
C ALA A 250 3.36 12.97 -15.41
N LEU A 251 2.20 13.51 -15.03
CA LEU A 251 0.93 13.33 -15.78
C LEU A 251 1.08 13.82 -17.23
N SER A 252 1.65 15.00 -17.44
CA SER A 252 1.85 15.56 -18.79
C SER A 252 2.70 14.65 -19.68
N ILE A 253 3.73 14.01 -19.12
CA ILE A 253 4.58 13.07 -19.88
C ILE A 253 3.77 11.80 -20.19
N PHE A 254 3.05 11.25 -19.21
CA PHE A 254 2.23 10.06 -19.44
C PHE A 254 1.13 10.30 -20.47
N GLU A 255 0.42 11.44 -20.43
CA GLU A 255 -0.61 11.80 -21.41
C GLU A 255 -0.06 11.97 -22.83
N LYS A 256 1.19 12.41 -22.98
CA LYS A 256 1.86 12.54 -24.30
C LYS A 256 2.37 11.21 -24.86
N THR A 257 2.80 10.30 -23.98
CA THR A 257 3.60 9.12 -24.38
C THR A 257 2.82 7.81 -24.30
N LEU A 258 1.76 7.76 -23.50
CA LEU A 258 0.97 6.56 -23.27
C LEU A 258 -0.42 6.69 -23.90
N LYS A 259 -1.13 5.56 -24.01
CA LYS A 259 -2.54 5.58 -24.45
C LYS A 259 -3.40 6.31 -23.41
N PRO A 260 -4.50 6.97 -23.82
CA PRO A 260 -5.36 7.74 -22.91
C PRO A 260 -6.00 6.93 -21.77
N ASP A 261 -6.08 5.62 -21.93
CA ASP A 261 -6.64 4.67 -20.95
C ASP A 261 -5.55 3.91 -20.18
N HIS A 262 -4.30 4.44 -20.15
CA HIS A 262 -3.20 3.78 -19.45
C HIS A 262 -3.26 4.03 -17.95
N ASP A 263 -3.01 2.99 -17.15
CA ASP A 263 -3.10 3.00 -15.69
C ASP A 263 -2.20 4.04 -15.01
N ASN A 264 -1.02 4.36 -15.57
CA ASN A 264 -0.14 5.38 -15.02
C ASN A 264 -0.77 6.78 -15.08
N ILE A 265 -1.62 7.05 -16.07
CA ILE A 265 -2.40 8.30 -16.14
C ILE A 265 -3.39 8.33 -14.98
N ALA A 266 -4.17 7.25 -14.80
CA ALA A 266 -5.13 7.16 -13.71
C ALA A 266 -4.45 7.24 -12.33
N ALA A 267 -3.33 6.54 -12.13
CA ALA A 267 -2.57 6.60 -10.89
C ALA A 267 -2.07 8.02 -10.58
N SER A 268 -1.56 8.75 -11.59
CA SER A 268 -1.16 10.16 -11.43
C SER A 268 -2.33 11.06 -11.06
N LEU A 269 -3.51 10.85 -11.69
CA LEU A 269 -4.73 11.60 -11.36
C LEU A 269 -5.17 11.35 -9.91
N VAL A 270 -5.08 10.10 -9.41
CA VAL A 270 -5.35 9.76 -8.00
C VAL A 270 -4.42 10.51 -7.06
N LEU A 271 -3.11 10.56 -7.36
CA LEU A 271 -2.13 11.27 -6.53
C LEU A 271 -2.39 12.78 -6.51
N ILE A 272 -2.74 13.38 -7.64
CA ILE A 272 -3.14 14.78 -7.73
C ILE A 272 -4.41 15.03 -6.91
N ALA A 273 -5.41 14.15 -7.03
CA ALA A 273 -6.64 14.24 -6.26
C ALA A 273 -6.40 14.16 -4.75
N ASN A 274 -5.50 13.25 -4.31
CA ASN A 274 -5.10 13.15 -2.90
C ASN A 274 -4.49 14.45 -2.38
N ILE A 275 -3.68 15.13 -3.18
CA ILE A 275 -3.05 16.41 -2.80
C ILE A 275 -4.14 17.49 -2.68
N TYR A 276 -5.06 17.62 -3.64
CA TYR A 276 -6.16 18.60 -3.56
C TYR A 276 -7.09 18.31 -2.37
N ALA A 277 -7.40 17.03 -2.10
CA ALA A 277 -8.17 16.66 -0.93
C ALA A 277 -7.45 17.07 0.37
N ALA A 278 -6.14 16.86 0.47
CA ALA A 278 -5.33 17.27 1.62
C ALA A 278 -5.26 18.79 1.79
N GLN A 279 -5.36 19.56 0.72
CA GLN A 279 -5.50 21.03 0.74
C GLN A 279 -6.93 21.51 1.08
N GLY A 280 -7.89 20.57 1.20
CA GLY A 280 -9.30 20.89 1.42
C GLY A 280 -10.05 21.32 0.16
N GLN A 281 -9.46 21.22 -1.03
CA GLN A 281 -10.07 21.52 -2.33
C GLN A 281 -10.87 20.31 -2.84
N LYS A 282 -11.95 19.97 -2.13
CA LYS A 282 -12.68 18.73 -2.26
C LYS A 282 -13.35 18.54 -3.62
N GLU A 283 -13.92 19.59 -4.18
CA GLU A 283 -14.56 19.57 -5.48
C GLU A 283 -13.55 19.25 -6.60
N VAL A 284 -12.38 19.90 -6.55
CA VAL A 284 -11.30 19.64 -7.50
C VAL A 284 -10.76 18.21 -7.37
N ALA A 285 -10.59 17.73 -6.12
CA ALA A 285 -10.18 16.36 -5.88
C ALA A 285 -11.15 15.35 -6.52
N LEU A 286 -12.47 15.58 -6.40
CA LEU A 286 -13.48 14.72 -7.01
C LEU A 286 -13.42 14.70 -8.54
N GLU A 287 -13.11 15.81 -9.18
CA GLU A 287 -12.93 15.84 -10.65
C GLU A 287 -11.79 14.91 -11.08
N TYR A 288 -10.64 14.98 -10.40
CA TYR A 288 -9.50 14.11 -10.70
C TYR A 288 -9.77 12.63 -10.36
N TYR A 289 -10.42 12.34 -9.23
CA TYR A 289 -10.80 10.97 -8.89
C TYR A 289 -11.78 10.37 -9.92
N ASN A 290 -12.78 11.11 -10.37
CA ASN A 290 -13.74 10.62 -11.36
C ASN A 290 -13.04 10.32 -12.69
N ARG A 291 -12.10 11.18 -13.13
CA ARG A 291 -11.29 10.88 -14.33
C ARG A 291 -10.46 9.61 -14.15
N ALA A 292 -9.85 9.42 -12.99
CA ALA A 292 -9.07 8.21 -12.68
C ALA A 292 -9.96 6.96 -12.65
N HIS A 293 -11.14 7.06 -12.04
CA HIS A 293 -12.13 6.00 -11.99
C HIS A 293 -12.53 5.54 -13.39
N ASP A 294 -12.89 6.49 -14.28
CA ASP A 294 -13.29 6.19 -15.66
C ASP A 294 -12.19 5.47 -16.45
N ILE A 295 -10.92 5.86 -16.23
CA ILE A 295 -9.78 5.21 -16.87
C ILE A 295 -9.60 3.79 -16.34
N PHE A 296 -9.54 3.59 -15.01
CA PHE A 296 -9.37 2.26 -14.43
C PHE A 296 -10.54 1.33 -14.78
N GLU A 297 -11.78 1.83 -14.79
CA GLU A 297 -12.93 1.03 -15.16
C GLU A 297 -12.86 0.55 -16.62
N LYS A 298 -12.39 1.41 -17.53
CA LYS A 298 -12.19 1.05 -18.94
C LYS A 298 -11.02 0.11 -19.18
N SER A 299 -9.88 0.34 -18.52
CA SER A 299 -8.67 -0.42 -18.76
C SER A 299 -8.67 -1.77 -18.06
N LEU A 300 -9.22 -1.84 -16.86
CA LEU A 300 -9.09 -2.99 -15.97
C LEU A 300 -10.42 -3.71 -15.69
N GLY A 301 -11.54 -3.01 -15.86
CA GLY A 301 -12.86 -3.47 -15.47
C GLY A 301 -13.26 -3.06 -14.05
N THR A 302 -14.54 -3.18 -13.76
CA THR A 302 -15.19 -2.65 -12.54
C THR A 302 -14.81 -3.38 -11.23
N GLU A 303 -14.22 -4.57 -11.30
CA GLU A 303 -13.94 -5.41 -10.12
C GLU A 303 -12.45 -5.37 -9.70
N GLN A 304 -11.70 -4.36 -10.10
CA GLN A 304 -10.27 -4.25 -9.82
C GLN A 304 -9.97 -3.42 -8.56
N LEU A 305 -8.89 -3.77 -7.88
CA LEU A 305 -8.46 -3.09 -6.66
C LEU A 305 -8.24 -1.58 -6.86
N SER A 306 -7.73 -1.16 -8.02
CA SER A 306 -7.53 0.25 -8.34
C SER A 306 -8.85 1.02 -8.34
N VAL A 307 -9.93 0.43 -8.88
CA VAL A 307 -11.28 1.02 -8.84
C VAL A 307 -11.76 1.14 -7.38
N ALA A 308 -11.57 0.09 -6.57
CA ALA A 308 -11.96 0.12 -5.16
C ALA A 308 -11.22 1.19 -4.36
N VAL A 309 -9.93 1.41 -4.65
CA VAL A 309 -9.14 2.48 -4.01
C VAL A 309 -9.70 3.87 -4.36
N VAL A 310 -10.05 4.09 -5.62
CA VAL A 310 -10.64 5.37 -6.04
C VAL A 310 -12.02 5.56 -5.43
N ASP A 311 -12.89 4.54 -5.46
CA ASP A 311 -14.21 4.58 -4.81
C ASP A 311 -14.09 4.89 -3.32
N PHE A 312 -13.16 4.24 -2.63
CA PHE A 312 -12.90 4.50 -1.21
C PHE A 312 -12.48 5.96 -0.97
N ASN A 313 -11.59 6.51 -1.81
CA ASN A 313 -11.15 7.90 -1.68
C ASN A 313 -12.26 8.91 -2.01
N ILE A 314 -13.09 8.64 -3.03
CA ILE A 314 -14.29 9.43 -3.30
C ILE A 314 -15.24 9.39 -2.09
N GLY A 315 -15.45 8.21 -1.50
CA GLY A 315 -16.22 8.03 -0.28
C GLY A 315 -15.71 8.89 0.88
N ASN A 316 -14.38 8.95 1.08
CA ASN A 316 -13.74 9.79 2.10
C ASN A 316 -14.08 11.28 1.86
N VAL A 317 -13.85 11.78 0.64
CA VAL A 317 -14.12 13.19 0.30
C VAL A 317 -15.61 13.51 0.44
N MET A 318 -16.53 12.65 -0.03
CA MET A 318 -17.98 12.82 0.13
C MET A 318 -18.38 12.83 1.60
N GLY A 319 -17.80 11.96 2.43
CA GLY A 319 -18.04 11.92 3.88
C GLY A 319 -17.59 13.21 4.58
N GLU A 320 -16.42 13.74 4.21
CA GLU A 320 -15.92 15.02 4.72
C GLU A 320 -16.73 16.24 4.25
N MET A 321 -17.43 16.12 3.09
CA MET A 321 -18.38 17.13 2.61
C MET A 321 -19.76 16.99 3.28
N GLY A 322 -19.95 16.00 4.16
CA GLY A 322 -21.25 15.70 4.79
C GLY A 322 -22.27 15.02 3.85
N GLN A 323 -21.85 14.60 2.66
CA GLN A 323 -22.69 13.87 1.69
C GLN A 323 -22.72 12.38 2.03
N TYR A 324 -23.20 12.05 3.22
CA TYR A 324 -23.06 10.71 3.82
C TYR A 324 -23.72 9.60 3.01
N ASP A 325 -24.86 9.84 2.38
CA ASP A 325 -25.52 8.81 1.55
C ASP A 325 -24.67 8.43 0.35
N LYS A 326 -24.08 9.41 -0.34
CA LYS A 326 -23.14 9.15 -1.45
C LYS A 326 -21.86 8.47 -0.98
N ALA A 327 -21.31 8.91 0.15
CA ALA A 327 -20.13 8.27 0.73
C ALA A 327 -20.39 6.79 1.03
N LEU A 328 -21.57 6.46 1.55
CA LEU A 328 -21.98 5.09 1.84
C LEU A 328 -22.01 4.24 0.57
N ASP A 329 -22.58 4.75 -0.53
CA ASP A 329 -22.63 4.02 -1.80
C ASP A 329 -21.24 3.68 -2.33
N TYR A 330 -20.33 4.65 -2.30
CA TYR A 330 -18.94 4.43 -2.73
C TYR A 330 -18.19 3.46 -1.83
N TYR A 331 -18.33 3.56 -0.52
CA TYR A 331 -17.71 2.62 0.41
C TYR A 331 -18.24 1.19 0.26
N ILE A 332 -19.54 1.00 -0.05
CA ILE A 332 -20.11 -0.34 -0.29
C ILE A 332 -19.52 -0.95 -1.57
N LYS A 333 -19.38 -0.17 -2.65
CA LYS A 333 -18.71 -0.64 -3.87
C LYS A 333 -17.27 -1.05 -3.60
N ALA A 334 -16.51 -0.19 -2.92
CA ALA A 334 -15.13 -0.48 -2.56
C ALA A 334 -15.02 -1.73 -1.66
N LEU A 335 -15.92 -1.88 -0.67
CA LEU A 335 -15.95 -3.03 0.22
C LEU A 335 -16.18 -4.35 -0.52
N ASP A 336 -17.12 -4.38 -1.47
CA ASP A 336 -17.41 -5.57 -2.26
C ASP A 336 -16.17 -6.05 -3.04
N ILE A 337 -15.47 -5.12 -3.70
CA ILE A 337 -14.24 -5.43 -4.43
C ILE A 337 -13.11 -5.86 -3.47
N TYR A 338 -12.90 -5.16 -2.36
CA TYR A 338 -11.88 -5.54 -1.39
C TYR A 338 -12.12 -6.93 -0.81
N VAL A 339 -13.37 -7.27 -0.47
CA VAL A 339 -13.72 -8.61 0.04
C VAL A 339 -13.46 -9.69 -1.00
N LYS A 340 -13.83 -9.47 -2.26
CA LYS A 340 -13.60 -10.43 -3.35
C LYS A 340 -12.12 -10.63 -3.64
N SER A 341 -11.34 -9.55 -3.63
CA SER A 341 -9.93 -9.57 -4.08
C SER A 341 -8.96 -9.92 -2.96
N LEU A 342 -9.18 -9.42 -1.74
CA LEU A 342 -8.26 -9.50 -0.61
C LEU A 342 -8.73 -10.47 0.49
N GLY A 343 -10.03 -10.84 0.48
CA GLY A 343 -10.65 -11.65 1.52
C GLY A 343 -11.20 -10.85 2.69
N HIS A 344 -12.10 -11.49 3.46
CA HIS A 344 -12.85 -10.85 4.54
C HIS A 344 -12.00 -10.34 5.70
N GLU A 345 -10.81 -10.89 5.92
CA GLU A 345 -9.95 -10.56 7.06
C GLU A 345 -8.85 -9.56 6.74
N HIS A 346 -8.85 -9.00 5.53
CA HIS A 346 -7.83 -8.04 5.12
C HIS A 346 -8.02 -6.70 5.83
N HIS A 347 -6.90 -6.04 6.20
CA HIS A 347 -6.91 -4.75 6.90
C HIS A 347 -7.78 -3.70 6.20
N GLN A 348 -7.69 -3.58 4.86
CA GLN A 348 -8.49 -2.60 4.10
C GLN A 348 -10.00 -2.82 4.21
N VAL A 349 -10.45 -4.07 4.36
CA VAL A 349 -11.86 -4.40 4.65
C VAL A 349 -12.25 -3.86 6.03
N GLY A 350 -11.35 -3.95 7.03
CA GLY A 350 -11.54 -3.36 8.35
C GLY A 350 -11.70 -1.83 8.28
N VAL A 351 -10.79 -1.15 7.57
CA VAL A 351 -10.83 0.32 7.38
C VAL A 351 -12.14 0.75 6.71
N THR A 352 -12.54 0.04 5.65
CA THR A 352 -13.78 0.37 4.93
C THR A 352 -15.01 0.15 5.81
N ASN A 353 -15.08 -0.94 6.59
CA ASN A 353 -16.16 -1.15 7.55
C ASN A 353 -16.19 -0.06 8.62
N PHE A 354 -15.04 0.40 9.12
CA PHE A 354 -14.99 1.53 10.07
C PHE A 354 -15.63 2.79 9.47
N ASN A 355 -15.27 3.15 8.23
CA ASN A 355 -15.80 4.33 7.56
C ASN A 355 -17.30 4.21 7.23
N ILE A 356 -17.77 3.02 6.83
CA ILE A 356 -19.20 2.73 6.71
C ILE A 356 -19.91 2.93 8.04
N GLY A 357 -19.35 2.41 9.14
CA GLY A 357 -19.88 2.61 10.49
C GLY A 357 -19.99 4.10 10.85
N PHE A 358 -18.96 4.90 10.55
CA PHE A 358 -18.96 6.34 10.77
C PHE A 358 -20.08 7.05 9.99
N VAL A 359 -20.22 6.75 8.71
CA VAL A 359 -21.26 7.36 7.87
C VAL A 359 -22.66 6.95 8.36
N LEU A 360 -22.89 5.66 8.63
CA LEU A 360 -24.15 5.15 9.16
C LEU A 360 -24.53 5.79 10.49
N PHE A 361 -23.56 6.02 11.37
CA PHE A 361 -23.77 6.75 12.61
C PHE A 361 -24.27 8.17 12.36
N ASN A 362 -23.62 8.90 11.42
CA ASN A 362 -23.99 10.29 11.10
C ASN A 362 -25.37 10.44 10.45
N ILE A 363 -25.85 9.42 9.71
CA ILE A 363 -27.23 9.40 9.18
C ILE A 363 -28.25 8.79 10.16
N GLY A 364 -27.83 8.53 11.41
CA GLY A 364 -28.72 8.06 12.49
C GLY A 364 -29.00 6.55 12.51
N GLN A 365 -28.34 5.75 11.65
CA GLN A 365 -28.52 4.29 11.61
C GLN A 365 -27.59 3.57 12.61
N GLN A 366 -27.76 3.87 13.90
CA GLN A 366 -26.85 3.44 14.97
C GLN A 366 -26.66 1.92 15.07
N ASP A 367 -27.70 1.10 14.83
CA ASP A 367 -27.58 -0.36 14.92
C ASP A 367 -26.70 -0.92 13.80
N LYS A 368 -26.86 -0.44 12.57
CA LYS A 368 -26.00 -0.82 11.45
C LYS A 368 -24.56 -0.28 11.63
N ALA A 369 -24.43 0.94 12.16
CA ALA A 369 -23.12 1.49 12.48
C ALA A 369 -22.36 0.58 13.46
N LEU A 370 -23.05 0.13 14.53
CA LEU A 370 -22.48 -0.78 15.51
C LEU A 370 -22.04 -2.11 14.87
N GLU A 371 -22.84 -2.68 13.97
CA GLU A 371 -22.49 -3.90 13.26
C GLU A 371 -21.18 -3.74 12.47
N HIS A 372 -21.06 -2.65 11.70
CA HIS A 372 -19.86 -2.38 10.90
C HIS A 372 -18.63 -2.09 11.77
N TYR A 373 -18.77 -1.34 12.86
CA TYR A 373 -17.67 -1.14 13.80
C TYR A 373 -17.22 -2.43 14.48
N LEU A 374 -18.13 -3.34 14.80
CA LEU A 374 -17.77 -4.65 15.36
C LEU A 374 -17.02 -5.51 14.34
N LYS A 375 -17.43 -5.50 13.07
CA LYS A 375 -16.68 -6.15 11.98
C LYS A 375 -15.26 -5.56 11.83
N ALA A 376 -15.15 -4.23 11.83
CA ALA A 376 -13.86 -3.56 11.78
C ALA A 376 -12.96 -3.96 12.97
N LEU A 377 -13.51 -3.96 14.19
CA LEU A 377 -12.77 -4.32 15.40
C LEU A 377 -12.28 -5.78 15.36
N ASP A 378 -13.09 -6.71 14.86
CA ASP A 378 -12.67 -8.11 14.72
C ASP A 378 -11.50 -8.27 13.76
N ILE A 379 -11.56 -7.58 12.62
CA ILE A 379 -10.47 -7.58 11.64
C ILE A 379 -9.21 -6.93 12.22
N TYR A 380 -9.32 -5.77 12.85
CA TYR A 380 -8.17 -5.07 13.43
C TYR A 380 -7.48 -5.89 14.52
N LYS A 381 -8.23 -6.63 15.35
CA LYS A 381 -7.64 -7.54 16.34
C LYS A 381 -6.82 -8.68 15.73
N LYS A 382 -7.08 -9.04 14.48
CA LYS A 382 -6.34 -10.08 13.74
C LYS A 382 -5.15 -9.51 12.96
N THR A 383 -5.27 -8.28 12.50
CA THR A 383 -4.31 -7.68 11.54
C THR A 383 -3.38 -6.64 12.16
N LEU A 384 -3.71 -6.10 13.32
CA LEU A 384 -2.96 -5.05 14.00
C LEU A 384 -2.51 -5.47 15.39
N SER A 385 -1.60 -4.69 15.97
CA SER A 385 -1.26 -4.79 17.39
C SER A 385 -2.47 -4.53 18.27
N ALA A 386 -2.54 -5.21 19.40
CA ALA A 386 -3.62 -4.99 20.39
C ALA A 386 -3.67 -3.56 20.95
N ASP A 387 -2.57 -2.82 20.84
CA ASP A 387 -2.43 -1.42 21.29
C ASP A 387 -2.41 -0.44 20.11
N ASP A 388 -2.95 -0.84 18.95
CA ASP A 388 -3.03 0.03 17.78
C ASP A 388 -4.11 1.11 17.95
N ILE A 389 -3.84 2.31 17.42
CA ILE A 389 -4.76 3.46 17.51
C ILE A 389 -6.10 3.21 16.81
N GLU A 390 -6.11 2.42 15.71
CA GLU A 390 -7.37 2.09 15.01
C GLU A 390 -8.25 1.18 15.86
N VAL A 391 -7.65 0.27 16.65
CA VAL A 391 -8.36 -0.52 17.65
C VAL A 391 -8.99 0.39 18.71
N ALA A 392 -8.24 1.38 19.21
CA ALA A 392 -8.74 2.34 20.20
C ALA A 392 -9.89 3.18 19.67
N ARG A 393 -9.74 3.76 18.46
CA ARG A 393 -10.76 4.58 17.80
C ARG A 393 -12.06 3.79 17.59
N THR A 394 -11.92 2.55 17.13
CA THR A 394 -13.08 1.67 16.88
C THR A 394 -13.78 1.32 18.19
N GLN A 395 -13.03 1.00 19.24
CA GLN A 395 -13.61 0.73 20.57
C GLN A 395 -14.29 1.98 21.15
N GLY A 396 -13.69 3.14 21.02
CA GLY A 396 -14.30 4.41 21.41
C GLY A 396 -15.63 4.67 20.69
N SER A 397 -15.69 4.41 19.38
CA SER A 397 -16.91 4.54 18.58
C SER A 397 -18.01 3.55 19.02
N ILE A 398 -17.66 2.28 19.26
CA ILE A 398 -18.59 1.27 19.79
C ILE A 398 -19.10 1.68 21.17
N GLY A 399 -18.20 2.08 22.07
CA GLY A 399 -18.55 2.54 23.41
C GLY A 399 -19.48 3.74 23.37
N TYR A 400 -19.23 4.69 22.47
CA TYR A 400 -20.08 5.86 22.29
C TYR A 400 -21.50 5.50 21.79
N ILE A 401 -21.63 4.55 20.84
CA ILE A 401 -22.95 4.06 20.41
C ILE A 401 -23.70 3.41 21.57
N TYR A 402 -23.06 2.54 22.36
CA TYR A 402 -23.70 1.96 23.53
C TYR A 402 -24.12 3.02 24.55
N TYR A 403 -23.31 4.07 24.76
CA TYR A 403 -23.65 5.20 25.60
C TYR A 403 -24.89 5.93 25.09
N GLN A 404 -24.98 6.23 23.80
CA GLN A 404 -26.14 6.88 23.18
C GLN A 404 -27.42 6.03 23.27
N LYS A 405 -27.27 4.71 23.27
CA LYS A 405 -28.37 3.75 23.50
C LYS A 405 -28.70 3.53 24.97
N HIS A 406 -28.15 4.32 25.88
CA HIS A 406 -28.31 4.20 27.34
C HIS A 406 -27.85 2.84 27.92
N GLN A 407 -27.02 2.10 27.22
CA GLN A 407 -26.44 0.82 27.62
C GLN A 407 -25.07 1.03 28.29
N TYR A 408 -25.03 1.80 29.36
CA TYR A 408 -23.79 2.32 29.97
C TYR A 408 -22.86 1.19 30.48
N ASN A 409 -23.40 0.11 31.00
CA ASN A 409 -22.61 -1.07 31.43
C ASN A 409 -21.91 -1.78 30.26
N LYS A 410 -22.46 -1.68 29.04
CA LYS A 410 -21.80 -2.16 27.82
C LYS A 410 -20.82 -1.15 27.25
N ALA A 411 -21.08 0.14 27.41
CA ALA A 411 -20.20 1.21 26.94
C ALA A 411 -18.87 1.24 27.69
N GLU A 412 -18.92 1.09 29.02
CA GLU A 412 -17.78 1.21 29.93
C GLU A 412 -16.55 0.40 29.50
N PRO A 413 -16.61 -0.93 29.28
CA PRO A 413 -15.44 -1.72 28.94
C PRO A 413 -14.80 -1.31 27.62
N TYR A 414 -15.58 -0.90 26.61
CA TYR A 414 -15.06 -0.41 25.34
C TYR A 414 -14.34 0.94 25.50
N LEU A 415 -14.95 1.88 26.26
CA LEU A 415 -14.36 3.18 26.52
C LEU A 415 -13.08 3.08 27.36
N LEU A 416 -13.05 2.18 28.36
CA LEU A 416 -11.84 1.92 29.15
C LEU A 416 -10.71 1.39 28.30
N ARG A 417 -11.00 0.41 27.43
CA ARG A 417 -9.95 -0.15 26.57
C ARG A 417 -9.44 0.88 25.56
N ALA A 418 -10.33 1.69 24.98
CA ALA A 418 -9.92 2.79 24.10
C ALA A 418 -8.97 3.75 24.83
N LYS A 419 -9.34 4.16 26.05
CA LYS A 419 -8.53 5.03 26.91
C LYS A 419 -7.16 4.41 27.20
N ASP A 420 -7.10 3.12 27.58
CA ASP A 420 -5.85 2.43 27.93
C ASP A 420 -4.85 2.45 26.75
N ILE A 421 -5.35 2.19 25.55
CA ILE A 421 -4.53 2.24 24.33
C ILE A 421 -4.06 3.67 24.04
N LEU A 422 -4.97 4.65 24.08
CA LEU A 422 -4.65 6.05 23.79
C LEU A 422 -3.67 6.67 24.80
N GLU A 423 -3.77 6.30 26.08
CA GLU A 423 -2.77 6.72 27.08
C GLU A 423 -1.36 6.22 26.75
N LYS A 424 -1.29 4.98 26.23
CA LYS A 424 -0.03 4.33 25.91
C LYS A 424 0.59 4.83 24.61
N THR A 425 -0.23 5.07 23.58
CA THR A 425 0.22 5.43 22.23
C THR A 425 0.40 6.93 22.05
N GLU A 426 -0.55 7.73 22.51
CA GLU A 426 -0.59 9.18 22.30
C GLU A 426 -0.19 9.98 23.54
N GLY A 427 -0.22 9.32 24.70
CA GLY A 427 0.03 9.98 25.99
C GLY A 427 -1.21 10.63 26.62
N THR A 428 -1.06 10.94 27.91
CA THR A 428 -2.17 11.38 28.77
C THR A 428 -2.61 12.84 28.52
N THR A 429 -1.90 13.59 27.67
CA THR A 429 -2.17 15.01 27.39
C THR A 429 -2.57 15.27 25.94
N HIS A 430 -2.70 14.22 25.13
CA HIS A 430 -3.08 14.37 23.73
C HIS A 430 -4.59 14.63 23.54
N ALA A 431 -4.95 15.29 22.45
CA ALA A 431 -6.32 15.70 22.15
C ALA A 431 -7.32 14.53 22.15
N ILE A 432 -6.99 13.45 21.47
CA ILE A 432 -7.86 12.27 21.35
C ILE A 432 -8.01 11.54 22.71
N THR A 433 -6.98 11.56 23.55
CA THR A 433 -7.03 11.03 24.92
C THR A 433 -7.95 11.89 25.80
N ALA A 434 -7.93 13.24 25.60
CA ALA A 434 -8.84 14.15 26.30
C ALA A 434 -10.31 13.83 25.97
N GLU A 435 -10.63 13.55 24.73
CA GLU A 435 -11.97 13.14 24.29
C GLU A 435 -12.40 11.81 24.93
N SER A 436 -11.50 10.83 24.96
CA SER A 436 -11.75 9.53 25.59
C SER A 436 -12.04 9.66 27.09
N TYR A 437 -11.27 10.47 27.81
CA TYR A 437 -11.57 10.78 29.22
C TYR A 437 -12.92 11.45 29.40
N HIS A 438 -13.28 12.37 28.50
CA HIS A 438 -14.57 13.05 28.55
C HIS A 438 -15.73 12.06 28.34
N GLN A 439 -15.63 11.13 27.41
CA GLN A 439 -16.62 10.07 27.18
C GLN A 439 -16.76 9.18 28.41
N LEU A 440 -15.65 8.76 29.04
CA LEU A 440 -15.66 7.99 30.27
C LEU A 440 -16.32 8.74 31.43
N SER A 441 -16.00 10.03 31.59
CA SER A 441 -16.63 10.89 32.60
C SER A 441 -18.16 10.91 32.45
N ALA A 442 -18.64 11.08 31.21
CA ALA A 442 -20.06 11.05 30.91
C ALA A 442 -20.70 9.69 31.19
N CYS A 443 -20.02 8.61 30.85
CA CYS A 443 -20.47 7.24 31.09
C CYS A 443 -20.58 6.94 32.61
N TYR A 444 -19.57 7.27 33.39
CA TYR A 444 -19.59 7.08 34.86
C TYR A 444 -20.62 7.96 35.55
N TYR A 445 -20.87 9.17 35.03
CA TYR A 445 -21.97 9.98 35.55
C TYR A 445 -23.32 9.29 35.42
N GLN A 446 -23.60 8.67 34.26
CA GLN A 446 -24.84 7.91 34.05
C GLN A 446 -24.91 6.64 34.88
N LEU A 447 -23.78 6.00 35.14
CA LEU A 447 -23.64 4.87 36.04
C LEU A 447 -23.74 5.28 37.54
N LYS A 448 -23.95 6.56 37.84
CA LYS A 448 -24.01 7.16 39.18
C LYS A 448 -22.70 7.02 39.97
N ASN A 449 -21.60 6.67 39.33
CA ASN A 449 -20.27 6.67 39.92
C ASN A 449 -19.64 8.08 39.78
N TYR A 450 -20.13 9.03 40.57
CA TYR A 450 -19.77 10.44 40.47
C TYR A 450 -18.29 10.71 40.83
N SER A 451 -17.69 9.84 41.68
CA SER A 451 -16.26 9.94 42.02
C SER A 451 -15.39 9.64 40.79
N ALA A 452 -15.65 8.53 40.10
CA ALA A 452 -14.94 8.20 38.87
C ALA A 452 -15.21 9.21 37.75
N ALA A 453 -16.48 9.67 37.64
CA ALA A 453 -16.84 10.72 36.69
C ALA A 453 -16.01 11.98 36.89
N LEU A 454 -15.82 12.42 38.14
CA LEU A 454 -15.02 13.62 38.46
C LEU A 454 -13.53 13.39 38.20
N ASP A 455 -12.98 12.18 38.50
CA ASP A 455 -11.59 11.87 38.19
C ASP A 455 -11.30 11.97 36.68
N TYR A 456 -12.12 11.31 35.85
CA TYR A 456 -11.98 11.38 34.41
C TYR A 456 -12.25 12.77 33.83
N ALA A 457 -13.20 13.54 34.40
CA ALA A 457 -13.41 14.94 34.00
C ALA A 457 -12.19 15.82 34.26
N ASN A 458 -11.49 15.62 35.40
CA ASN A 458 -10.26 16.35 35.70
C ASN A 458 -9.11 15.94 34.75
N LYS A 459 -8.98 14.64 34.44
CA LYS A 459 -8.02 14.14 33.43
C LYS A 459 -8.31 14.76 32.06
N ALA A 460 -9.58 14.76 31.63
CA ALA A 460 -10.01 15.40 30.39
C ALA A 460 -9.67 16.89 30.34
N LEU A 461 -9.92 17.62 31.46
CA LEU A 461 -9.61 19.06 31.53
C LEU A 461 -8.11 19.32 31.42
N LYS A 462 -7.29 18.51 32.10
CA LYS A 462 -5.83 18.63 32.02
C LYS A 462 -5.34 18.39 30.58
N ALA A 463 -5.78 17.32 29.96
CA ALA A 463 -5.41 16.96 28.61
C ALA A 463 -5.93 18.00 27.58
N ALA A 464 -7.19 18.42 27.67
CA ALA A 464 -7.76 19.43 26.79
C ALA A 464 -7.06 20.79 26.92
N THR A 465 -6.66 21.17 28.15
CA THR A 465 -5.91 22.43 28.37
C THR A 465 -4.52 22.36 27.74
N ALA A 466 -3.85 21.23 27.83
CA ALA A 466 -2.53 21.02 27.23
C ALA A 466 -2.58 21.00 25.70
N SER A 467 -3.58 20.33 25.11
CA SER A 467 -3.68 20.16 23.65
C SER A 467 -4.28 21.37 22.93
N PHE A 468 -5.35 21.96 23.47
CA PHE A 468 -6.14 22.98 22.80
C PHE A 468 -6.00 24.38 23.43
N GLY A 469 -5.42 24.45 24.63
CA GLY A 469 -5.37 25.66 25.42
C GLY A 469 -6.66 25.93 26.22
N PRO A 470 -6.58 26.85 27.20
CA PRO A 470 -7.69 27.12 28.17
C PRO A 470 -8.91 27.75 27.53
N ASN A 471 -8.75 28.43 26.40
CA ASN A 471 -9.84 29.21 25.77
C ASN A 471 -10.63 28.43 24.72
N HIS A 472 -10.18 27.22 24.36
CA HIS A 472 -10.83 26.38 23.36
C HIS A 472 -12.24 25.94 23.82
N LYS A 473 -13.19 25.84 22.89
CA LYS A 473 -14.60 25.47 23.18
C LYS A 473 -14.71 24.19 23.99
N PHE A 474 -13.98 23.13 23.57
CA PHE A 474 -13.96 21.83 24.25
C PHE A 474 -13.40 21.93 25.68
N THR A 475 -12.30 22.67 25.90
CA THR A 475 -11.73 22.91 27.23
C THR A 475 -12.70 23.60 28.16
N LYS A 476 -13.40 24.62 27.67
CA LYS A 476 -14.44 25.31 28.43
C LYS A 476 -15.61 24.40 28.79
N GLN A 477 -16.06 23.56 27.87
CA GLN A 477 -17.10 22.57 28.10
C GLN A 477 -16.70 21.58 29.21
N VAL A 478 -15.51 20.97 29.11
CA VAL A 478 -14.99 20.02 30.09
C VAL A 478 -14.85 20.72 31.46
N LYS A 479 -14.37 21.95 31.52
CA LYS A 479 -14.28 22.74 32.77
C LYS A 479 -15.65 22.92 33.43
N SER A 480 -16.67 23.28 32.67
CA SER A 480 -18.04 23.38 33.16
C SER A 480 -18.56 22.04 33.74
N ASN A 481 -18.24 20.92 33.06
CA ASN A 481 -18.61 19.60 33.55
C ASN A 481 -17.91 19.25 34.90
N VAL A 482 -16.64 19.62 35.07
CA VAL A 482 -15.89 19.43 36.32
C VAL A 482 -16.56 20.24 37.46
N GLU A 483 -16.93 21.51 37.18
CA GLU A 483 -17.59 22.37 38.16
C GLU A 483 -18.97 21.83 38.58
N ALA A 484 -19.76 21.36 37.62
CA ALA A 484 -21.06 20.76 37.87
C ALA A 484 -20.95 19.48 38.73
N LEU A 485 -19.98 18.59 38.39
CA LEU A 485 -19.70 17.36 39.17
C LEU A 485 -19.26 17.66 40.61
N LYS A 486 -18.39 18.67 40.80
CA LYS A 486 -17.97 19.12 42.16
C LYS A 486 -19.14 19.65 42.95
N ALA A 487 -20.04 20.43 42.34
CA ALA A 487 -21.22 20.93 42.99
C ALA A 487 -22.22 19.83 43.38
N HIS A 488 -22.36 18.79 42.51
CA HIS A 488 -23.19 17.66 42.77
C HIS A 488 -22.70 16.82 43.97
N LEU A 489 -21.38 16.58 44.04
CA LEU A 489 -20.76 15.83 45.14
C LEU A 489 -20.76 16.56 46.49
N LYS A 490 -20.82 17.91 46.50
CA LYS A 490 -20.90 18.73 47.72
C LYS A 490 -22.31 18.75 48.30
N ARG A 491 -23.35 18.40 47.51
CA ARG A 491 -24.76 18.42 47.92
C ARG A 491 -25.23 17.08 48.49
N LYS A 492 -24.43 16.03 48.33
CA LYS A 492 -24.62 14.70 48.93
C LYS A 492 -23.74 14.53 50.15
#